data_18667a20a8083fe10f67647153c72db6
#
_entry.id   18667a20a8083fe10f67647153c72db6
#
_cell.length_a   1.000
_cell.length_b   1.000
_cell.length_c   1.000
_cell.angle_alpha   90.00
_cell.angle_beta   90.00
_cell.angle_gamma   90.00
#
_symmetry.space_group_name_H-M   'P 1'
#
loop_
_entity.id
_entity.type
_entity.pdbx_description
1 polymer ?
#
loop_
_entity_poly.entity_id
_entity_poly.type
_entity_poly.pdbx_seq_one_letter_code
_entity_poly.pdbx_strand_id
1 'polypeptide(L)'
;MNLGILRIIGILLFVYLTWRNLRDNYEEDKIVTYSWISLLGFFVGGRITYGLINFGIWNDSWLSWFSVWNKPGMDYVGGFLSLILVNFIFSKLNNWKFIPFCEDILINVLLLIVFLMGDEFLRTKFDLKVGGYLLLLILLMFFVNLAKKKYRSLVWYKSGKKGFAFFATGFISFLILGILGIVFKVNLIYSILYWIISLISLVGLGILG
;
A
#
# COMPACT_ATOMS: atom_id res chain seq x y z
N MET A 1 -6.60 15.81 22.30
CA MET A 1 -5.56 14.88 21.77
C MET A 1 -6.25 13.56 21.46
N ASN A 2 -6.87 13.48 20.29
CA ASN A 2 -7.48 12.21 19.89
C ASN A 2 -6.33 11.31 19.43
N LEU A 3 -5.94 10.40 20.33
CA LEU A 3 -5.12 9.26 19.96
C LEU A 3 -5.77 8.64 18.73
N GLY A 4 -5.01 8.47 17.65
CA GLY A 4 -5.47 7.83 16.43
C GLY A 4 -5.86 6.37 16.69
N ILE A 5 -6.98 6.16 17.37
CA ILE A 5 -7.46 4.82 17.77
C ILE A 5 -7.56 3.94 16.53
N LEU A 6 -8.07 4.48 15.42
CA LEU A 6 -8.15 3.74 14.17
C LEU A 6 -6.76 3.32 13.64
N ARG A 7 -5.73 4.15 13.82
CA ARG A 7 -4.35 3.79 13.45
C ARG A 7 -3.85 2.61 14.25
N ILE A 8 -4.05 2.64 15.56
CA ILE A 8 -3.63 1.55 16.46
C ILE A 8 -4.36 0.26 16.07
N ILE A 9 -5.68 0.32 15.88
CA ILE A 9 -6.47 -0.83 15.44
C ILE A 9 -5.96 -1.34 14.09
N GLY A 10 -5.71 -0.45 13.13
CA GLY A 10 -5.19 -0.81 11.81
C GLY A 10 -3.83 -1.53 11.88
N ILE A 11 -2.91 -1.05 12.71
CA ILE A 11 -1.60 -1.67 12.93
C ILE A 11 -1.75 -3.06 13.55
N LEU A 12 -2.54 -3.19 14.61
CA LEU A 12 -2.76 -4.48 15.28
C LEU A 12 -3.44 -5.49 14.35
N LEU A 13 -4.44 -5.07 13.58
CA LEU A 13 -5.10 -5.90 12.59
C LEU A 13 -4.15 -6.31 11.46
N PHE A 14 -3.29 -5.40 10.99
CA PHE A 14 -2.30 -5.72 9.97
C PHE A 14 -1.37 -6.83 10.44
N VAL A 15 -0.79 -6.73 11.64
CA VAL A 15 0.10 -7.75 12.21
C VAL A 15 -0.63 -9.07 12.38
N TYR A 16 -1.80 -9.06 13.01
CA TYR A 16 -2.60 -10.26 13.24
C TYR A 16 -3.02 -10.97 11.95
N LEU A 17 -3.58 -10.22 10.98
CA LEU A 17 -4.06 -10.80 9.73
C LEU A 17 -2.90 -11.27 8.84
N THR A 18 -1.76 -10.58 8.87
CA THR A 18 -0.56 -11.01 8.16
C THR A 18 -0.06 -12.33 8.72
N TRP A 19 0.05 -12.45 10.04
CA TRP A 19 0.38 -13.72 10.67
C TRP A 19 -0.64 -14.82 10.32
N ARG A 20 -1.94 -14.54 10.49
CA ARG A 20 -3.01 -15.53 10.22
C ARG A 20 -3.01 -16.00 8.76
N ASN A 21 -2.82 -15.10 7.80
CA ASN A 21 -2.92 -15.43 6.37
C ASN A 21 -1.68 -16.13 5.83
N LEU A 22 -0.52 -15.93 6.46
CA LEU A 22 0.75 -16.45 5.98
C LEU A 22 1.21 -17.70 6.72
N ARG A 23 0.75 -17.95 7.94
CA ARG A 23 1.23 -19.05 8.81
C ARG A 23 1.16 -20.44 8.18
N ASP A 24 0.21 -20.67 7.26
CA ASP A 24 0.04 -21.95 6.62
C ASP A 24 1.07 -22.20 5.49
N ASN A 25 1.74 -21.13 5.01
CA ASN A 25 2.66 -21.19 3.88
C ASN A 25 4.10 -20.77 4.21
N TYR A 26 4.32 -20.12 5.37
CA TYR A 26 5.60 -19.51 5.74
C TYR A 26 5.90 -19.73 7.22
N GLU A 27 7.17 -19.63 7.61
CA GLU A 27 7.64 -19.81 9.00
C GLU A 27 7.12 -18.69 9.92
N GLU A 28 6.51 -19.03 11.05
CA GLU A 28 5.81 -18.09 11.94
C GLU A 28 6.72 -16.98 12.47
N ASP A 29 7.92 -17.30 12.92
CA ASP A 29 8.88 -16.30 13.46
C ASP A 29 9.27 -15.27 12.41
N LYS A 30 9.42 -15.72 11.15
CA LYS A 30 9.73 -14.84 10.03
C LYS A 30 8.55 -13.94 9.66
N ILE A 31 7.31 -14.43 9.80
CA ILE A 31 6.10 -13.62 9.54
C ILE A 31 5.98 -12.49 10.55
N VAL A 32 6.21 -12.75 11.83
CA VAL A 32 6.15 -11.71 12.86
C VAL A 32 7.24 -10.66 12.61
N THR A 33 8.46 -11.09 12.35
CA THR A 33 9.58 -10.20 12.00
C THR A 33 9.26 -9.37 10.74
N TYR A 34 8.74 -10.01 9.70
CA TYR A 34 8.28 -9.35 8.47
C TYR A 34 7.24 -8.27 8.76
N SER A 35 6.24 -8.57 9.59
CA SER A 35 5.15 -7.64 9.89
C SER A 35 5.66 -6.34 10.51
N TRP A 36 6.61 -6.44 11.45
CA TRP A 36 7.22 -5.26 12.08
C TRP A 36 8.13 -4.48 11.13
N ILE A 37 8.97 -5.18 10.35
CA ILE A 37 9.85 -4.54 9.36
C ILE A 37 9.01 -3.84 8.28
N SER A 38 7.90 -4.44 7.86
CA SER A 38 6.97 -3.85 6.88
C SER A 38 6.33 -2.58 7.40
N LEU A 39 5.86 -2.58 8.65
CA LEU A 39 5.31 -1.38 9.29
C LEU A 39 6.36 -0.27 9.37
N LEU A 40 7.55 -0.59 9.87
CA LEU A 40 8.64 0.38 9.93
C LEU A 40 8.99 0.92 8.54
N GLY A 41 9.13 0.05 7.55
CA GLY A 41 9.39 0.43 6.16
C GLY A 41 8.31 1.34 5.60
N PHE A 42 7.04 1.02 5.84
CA PHE A 42 5.91 1.82 5.40
C PHE A 42 5.92 3.23 6.01
N PHE A 43 6.11 3.35 7.32
CA PHE A 43 6.14 4.64 8.00
C PHE A 43 7.38 5.46 7.61
N VAL A 44 8.56 4.84 7.56
CA VAL A 44 9.80 5.52 7.18
C VAL A 44 9.76 5.97 5.73
N GLY A 45 9.35 5.08 4.80
CA GLY A 45 9.25 5.41 3.39
C GLY A 45 8.22 6.50 3.11
N GLY A 46 7.04 6.42 3.73
CA GLY A 46 6.02 7.46 3.61
C GLY A 46 6.50 8.80 4.17
N ARG A 47 7.31 8.77 5.22
CA ARG A 47 7.87 9.98 5.81
C ARG A 47 8.96 10.61 4.96
N ILE A 48 9.88 9.81 4.44
CA ILE A 48 10.94 10.26 3.54
C ILE A 48 10.33 10.89 2.28
N THR A 49 9.37 10.21 1.64
CA THR A 49 8.73 10.73 0.43
C THR A 49 7.97 12.03 0.69
N TYR A 50 7.24 12.10 1.81
CA TYR A 50 6.58 13.34 2.23
C TYR A 50 7.57 14.49 2.39
N GLY A 51 8.73 14.22 3.01
CA GLY A 51 9.80 15.19 3.17
C GLY A 51 10.41 15.65 1.84
N LEU A 52 10.68 14.71 0.93
CA LEU A 52 11.26 15.02 -0.38
C LEU A 52 10.33 15.91 -1.23
N ILE A 53 9.02 15.73 -1.13
CA ILE A 53 8.06 16.52 -1.90
C ILE A 53 7.81 17.88 -1.29
N ASN A 54 7.89 17.99 0.04
CA ASN A 54 7.67 19.22 0.78
C ASN A 54 8.99 19.81 1.30
N PHE A 55 10.01 19.88 0.46
CA PHE A 55 11.39 20.26 0.83
C PHE A 55 11.49 21.55 1.65
N GLY A 56 10.61 22.54 1.40
CA GLY A 56 10.58 23.81 2.14
C GLY A 56 10.19 23.69 3.62
N ILE A 57 9.60 22.59 4.05
CA ILE A 57 9.14 22.39 5.43
C ILE A 57 10.29 21.90 6.35
N TRP A 58 11.44 21.49 5.78
CA TRP A 58 12.45 20.66 6.45
C TRP A 58 13.78 21.37 6.71
N ASN A 59 13.85 22.67 6.45
CA ASN A 59 15.09 23.45 6.53
C ASN A 59 15.73 23.55 7.91
N ASP A 60 15.06 23.09 9.00
CA ASP A 60 15.54 23.36 10.37
C ASP A 60 16.51 22.30 10.89
N SER A 61 16.30 21.03 10.61
CA SER A 61 17.23 19.92 10.96
C SER A 61 16.79 18.57 10.38
N TRP A 62 17.72 17.65 10.15
CA TRP A 62 17.42 16.28 9.70
C TRP A 62 16.56 15.49 10.72
N LEU A 63 16.66 15.80 12.01
CA LEU A 63 15.82 15.20 13.06
C LEU A 63 14.34 15.58 12.92
N SER A 64 14.03 16.73 12.29
CA SER A 64 12.67 17.15 12.02
C SER A 64 11.94 16.19 11.05
N TRP A 65 12.69 15.43 10.24
CA TRP A 65 12.15 14.42 9.34
C TRP A 65 11.45 13.27 10.08
N PHE A 66 11.91 12.93 11.26
CA PHE A 66 11.33 11.89 12.09
C PHE A 66 10.35 12.41 13.14
N SER A 67 10.25 13.73 13.30
CA SER A 67 9.35 14.35 14.27
C SER A 67 7.89 14.37 13.76
N VAL A 68 7.21 13.24 13.88
CA VAL A 68 5.80 13.08 13.51
C VAL A 68 4.86 13.95 14.36
N TRP A 69 5.30 14.29 15.59
CA TRP A 69 4.53 15.07 16.54
C TRP A 69 4.48 16.55 16.20
N ASN A 70 5.60 17.13 15.76
CA ASN A 70 5.74 18.56 15.51
C ASN A 70 5.30 18.94 14.08
N LYS A 71 5.57 18.06 13.12
CA LYS A 71 5.24 18.26 11.70
C LYS A 71 4.50 17.03 11.18
N PRO A 72 3.16 16.94 11.40
CA PRO A 72 2.39 15.80 10.92
C PRO A 72 2.36 15.80 9.39
N GLY A 73 2.43 14.63 8.83
CA GLY A 73 2.35 14.40 7.39
C GLY A 73 3.01 13.09 7.01
N MET A 74 2.37 12.36 6.11
CA MET A 74 2.85 11.09 5.60
C MET A 74 2.35 10.92 4.18
N ASP A 75 3.22 10.42 3.32
CA ASP A 75 2.86 10.07 1.96
C ASP A 75 2.57 8.58 1.86
N TYR A 76 1.32 8.24 1.53
CA TYR A 76 0.90 6.85 1.44
C TYR A 76 1.50 6.12 0.24
N VAL A 77 1.80 6.85 -0.84
CA VAL A 77 2.44 6.27 -2.04
C VAL A 77 3.87 5.88 -1.74
N GLY A 78 4.63 6.77 -1.08
CA GLY A 78 5.97 6.47 -0.63
C GLY A 78 6.02 5.31 0.36
N GLY A 79 5.05 5.25 1.28
CA GLY A 79 4.86 4.12 2.18
C GLY A 79 4.61 2.82 1.43
N PHE A 80 3.74 2.82 0.43
CA PHE A 80 3.44 1.65 -0.39
C PHE A 80 4.63 1.19 -1.23
N LEU A 81 5.37 2.10 -1.85
CA LEU A 81 6.59 1.77 -2.60
C LEU A 81 7.67 1.18 -1.70
N SER A 82 7.83 1.72 -0.51
CA SER A 82 8.73 1.17 0.50
C SER A 82 8.33 -0.24 0.95
N LEU A 83 7.01 -0.51 1.09
CA LEU A 83 6.52 -1.86 1.33
C LEU A 83 6.89 -2.83 0.21
N ILE A 84 6.76 -2.43 -1.05
CA ILE A 84 7.18 -3.27 -2.18
C ILE A 84 8.66 -3.60 -2.08
N LEU A 85 9.50 -2.62 -1.73
CA LEU A 85 10.93 -2.81 -1.53
C LEU A 85 11.22 -3.78 -0.38
N VAL A 86 10.56 -3.59 0.77
CA VAL A 86 10.68 -4.51 1.92
C VAL A 86 10.26 -5.92 1.53
N ASN A 87 9.15 -6.08 0.82
CA ASN A 87 8.67 -7.37 0.34
C ASN A 87 9.69 -8.05 -0.59
N PHE A 88 10.31 -7.28 -1.49
CA PHE A 88 11.33 -7.79 -2.40
C PHE A 88 12.57 -8.27 -1.63
N ILE A 89 13.10 -7.45 -0.73
CA ILE A 89 14.29 -7.79 0.07
C ILE A 89 13.99 -9.00 0.96
N PHE A 90 12.87 -8.96 1.69
CA PHE A 90 12.52 -10.01 2.65
C PHE A 90 12.25 -11.35 1.97
N SER A 91 11.53 -11.35 0.85
CA SER A 91 11.28 -12.56 0.07
C SER A 91 12.57 -13.16 -0.48
N LYS A 92 13.52 -12.31 -0.92
CA LYS A 92 14.81 -12.76 -1.44
C LYS A 92 15.70 -13.36 -0.35
N LEU A 93 15.75 -12.75 0.83
CA LEU A 93 16.51 -13.23 1.98
C LEU A 93 15.99 -14.59 2.51
N ASN A 94 14.69 -14.82 2.43
CA ASN A 94 14.05 -16.04 2.93
C ASN A 94 13.73 -17.07 1.82
N ASN A 95 14.17 -16.86 0.59
CA ASN A 95 13.89 -17.71 -0.58
C ASN A 95 12.37 -17.86 -0.86
N TRP A 96 11.58 -16.85 -0.54
CA TRP A 96 10.15 -16.84 -0.83
C TRP A 96 9.88 -16.33 -2.26
N LYS A 97 8.81 -16.82 -2.88
CA LYS A 97 8.40 -16.33 -4.20
C LYS A 97 7.75 -14.95 -4.06
N PHE A 98 8.42 -13.91 -4.55
CA PHE A 98 8.02 -12.50 -4.37
C PHE A 98 6.58 -12.20 -4.80
N ILE A 99 6.18 -12.55 -6.03
CA ILE A 99 4.85 -12.21 -6.57
C ILE A 99 3.72 -12.89 -5.80
N PRO A 100 3.75 -14.22 -5.53
CA PRO A 100 2.77 -14.86 -4.68
C PRO A 100 2.69 -14.27 -3.27
N PHE A 101 3.85 -13.94 -2.69
CA PHE A 101 3.92 -13.32 -1.37
C PHE A 101 3.25 -11.94 -1.35
N CYS A 102 3.52 -11.09 -2.34
CA CYS A 102 2.85 -9.80 -2.49
C CYS A 102 1.32 -9.94 -2.63
N GLU A 103 0.85 -10.93 -3.38
CA GLU A 103 -0.59 -11.20 -3.52
C GLU A 103 -1.23 -11.65 -2.20
N ASP A 104 -0.54 -12.49 -1.43
CA ASP A 104 -1.06 -13.01 -0.17
C ASP A 104 -1.27 -11.89 0.88
N ILE A 105 -0.36 -10.90 0.92
CA ILE A 105 -0.43 -9.78 1.89
C ILE A 105 -1.24 -8.57 1.39
N LEU A 106 -1.58 -8.50 0.10
CA LEU A 106 -2.19 -7.33 -0.52
C LEU A 106 -3.42 -6.80 0.23
N ILE A 107 -4.33 -7.69 0.63
CA ILE A 107 -5.55 -7.31 1.37
C ILE A 107 -5.20 -6.69 2.72
N ASN A 108 -4.19 -7.22 3.41
CA ASN A 108 -3.78 -6.74 4.73
C ASN A 108 -3.18 -5.34 4.63
N VAL A 109 -2.39 -5.07 3.57
CA VAL A 109 -1.84 -3.74 3.27
C VAL A 109 -2.94 -2.74 2.96
N LEU A 110 -3.90 -3.11 2.10
CA LEU A 110 -5.04 -2.24 1.79
C LEU A 110 -5.86 -1.92 3.05
N LEU A 111 -6.10 -2.92 3.90
CA LEU A 111 -6.79 -2.73 5.17
C LEU A 111 -6.04 -1.75 6.08
N LEU A 112 -4.72 -1.90 6.22
CA LEU A 112 -3.90 -0.96 6.99
C LEU A 112 -4.10 0.48 6.48
N ILE A 113 -4.00 0.69 5.16
CA ILE A 113 -4.16 2.02 4.55
C ILE A 113 -5.58 2.56 4.78
N VAL A 114 -6.61 1.71 4.69
CA VAL A 114 -8.01 2.10 4.99
C VAL A 114 -8.15 2.63 6.41
N PHE A 115 -7.55 1.98 7.41
CA PHE A 115 -7.59 2.44 8.78
C PHE A 115 -6.80 3.74 9.00
N LEU A 116 -5.63 3.86 8.37
CA LEU A 116 -4.82 5.08 8.45
C LEU A 116 -5.54 6.27 7.80
N MET A 117 -6.10 6.09 6.61
CA MET A 117 -6.87 7.14 5.93
C MET A 117 -8.22 7.41 6.60
N GLY A 118 -8.85 6.41 7.20
CA GLY A 118 -10.04 6.61 8.03
C GLY A 118 -9.79 7.50 9.23
N ASP A 119 -8.65 7.32 9.91
CA ASP A 119 -8.23 8.21 10.99
C ASP A 119 -7.99 9.64 10.48
N GLU A 120 -7.35 9.79 9.33
CA GLU A 120 -7.13 11.08 8.70
C GLU A 120 -8.44 11.76 8.30
N PHE A 121 -9.39 11.02 7.72
CA PHE A 121 -10.72 11.52 7.37
C PHE A 121 -11.47 12.08 8.58
N LEU A 122 -11.42 11.40 9.72
CA LEU A 122 -12.01 11.90 10.96
C LEU A 122 -11.29 13.14 11.49
N ARG A 123 -9.96 13.21 11.36
CA ARG A 123 -9.14 14.35 11.81
C ARG A 123 -9.31 15.58 10.95
N THR A 124 -9.54 15.41 9.66
CA THR A 124 -9.80 16.50 8.69
C THR A 124 -11.26 16.95 8.68
N LYS A 125 -12.06 16.52 9.66
CA LYS A 125 -13.49 16.85 9.78
C LYS A 125 -14.28 16.51 8.51
N PHE A 126 -14.07 15.31 7.99
CA PHE A 126 -14.78 14.75 6.83
C PHE A 126 -14.46 15.45 5.49
N ASP A 127 -13.17 15.73 5.25
CA ASP A 127 -12.72 16.25 3.95
C ASP A 127 -13.15 15.29 2.82
N LEU A 128 -13.88 15.83 1.82
CA LEU A 128 -14.43 15.06 0.71
C LEU A 128 -13.34 14.40 -0.15
N LYS A 129 -12.15 15.01 -0.27
CA LYS A 129 -11.05 14.40 -1.03
C LYS A 129 -10.53 13.16 -0.32
N VAL A 130 -10.30 13.25 0.98
CA VAL A 130 -9.86 12.11 1.80
C VAL A 130 -10.93 11.03 1.81
N GLY A 131 -12.23 11.41 1.92
CA GLY A 131 -13.36 10.50 1.83
C GLY A 131 -13.45 9.77 0.48
N GLY A 132 -13.18 10.47 -0.61
CA GLY A 132 -13.15 9.87 -1.95
C GLY A 132 -12.04 8.81 -2.10
N TYR A 133 -10.84 9.09 -1.61
CA TYR A 133 -9.74 8.11 -1.61
C TYR A 133 -10.04 6.92 -0.69
N LEU A 134 -10.66 7.15 0.47
CA LEU A 134 -11.07 6.09 1.39
C LEU A 134 -12.10 5.15 0.73
N LEU A 135 -13.12 5.72 0.07
CA LEU A 135 -14.11 4.94 -0.68
C LEU A 135 -13.45 4.10 -1.78
N LEU A 136 -12.53 4.70 -2.53
CA LEU A 136 -11.78 3.99 -3.56
C LEU A 136 -11.03 2.78 -2.99
N LEU A 137 -10.34 2.95 -1.86
CA LEU A 137 -9.62 1.85 -1.22
C LEU A 137 -10.54 0.73 -0.74
N ILE A 138 -11.71 1.05 -0.22
CA ILE A 138 -12.72 0.06 0.18
C ILE A 138 -13.21 -0.72 -1.05
N LEU A 139 -13.49 -0.04 -2.16
CA LEU A 139 -13.89 -0.68 -3.41
C LEU A 139 -12.77 -1.57 -3.97
N LEU A 140 -11.52 -1.13 -3.89
CA LEU A 140 -10.36 -1.95 -4.26
C LEU A 140 -10.23 -3.21 -3.41
N MET A 141 -10.46 -3.14 -2.10
CA MET A 141 -10.48 -4.33 -1.25
C MET A 141 -11.54 -5.34 -1.69
N PHE A 142 -12.74 -4.87 -2.03
CA PHE A 142 -13.80 -5.71 -2.60
C PHE A 142 -13.36 -6.35 -3.91
N PHE A 143 -12.78 -5.57 -4.81
CA PHE A 143 -12.25 -6.05 -6.09
C PHE A 143 -11.19 -7.13 -5.89
N VAL A 144 -10.20 -6.90 -5.00
CA VAL A 144 -9.13 -7.88 -4.70
C VAL A 144 -9.73 -9.20 -4.21
N ASN A 145 -10.73 -9.12 -3.33
CA ASN A 145 -11.37 -10.31 -2.77
C ASN A 145 -12.12 -11.12 -3.86
N LEU A 146 -12.81 -10.42 -4.77
CA LEU A 146 -13.46 -11.04 -5.93
C LEU A 146 -12.43 -11.60 -6.91
N ALA A 147 -11.39 -10.83 -7.20
CA ALA A 147 -10.32 -11.24 -8.10
C ALA A 147 -9.63 -12.51 -7.60
N LYS A 148 -9.21 -12.56 -6.34
CA LYS A 148 -8.59 -13.75 -5.72
C LYS A 148 -9.45 -15.01 -5.83
N LYS A 149 -10.78 -14.87 -5.77
CA LYS A 149 -11.70 -16.01 -5.85
C LYS A 149 -11.96 -16.48 -7.28
N LYS A 150 -11.98 -15.55 -8.25
CA LYS A 150 -12.51 -15.80 -9.61
C LYS A 150 -11.47 -15.77 -10.72
N TYR A 151 -10.22 -15.31 -10.48
CA TYR A 151 -9.26 -15.13 -11.60
C TYR A 151 -8.93 -16.42 -12.34
N ARG A 152 -8.98 -17.58 -11.67
CA ARG A 152 -8.74 -18.88 -12.31
C ARG A 152 -9.83 -19.31 -13.27
N SER A 153 -11.03 -18.71 -13.20
CA SER A 153 -12.13 -18.97 -14.14
C SER A 153 -12.13 -18.03 -15.35
N LEU A 154 -11.18 -17.08 -15.42
CA LEU A 154 -11.09 -16.14 -16.53
C LEU A 154 -10.54 -16.85 -17.78
N VAL A 155 -11.30 -16.81 -18.87
CA VAL A 155 -10.98 -17.51 -20.13
C VAL A 155 -9.63 -17.08 -20.72
N TRP A 156 -9.26 -15.81 -20.53
CA TRP A 156 -8.00 -15.25 -21.05
C TRP A 156 -6.80 -15.48 -20.12
N TYR A 157 -7.03 -15.78 -18.84
CA TYR A 157 -5.97 -16.05 -17.87
C TYR A 157 -5.71 -17.55 -17.71
N LYS A 158 -5.13 -18.16 -18.75
CA LYS A 158 -4.94 -19.62 -18.85
C LYS A 158 -3.86 -20.15 -17.89
N SER A 159 -2.89 -19.33 -17.49
CA SER A 159 -1.76 -19.80 -16.68
C SER A 159 -2.15 -20.19 -15.26
N GLY A 160 -3.21 -19.61 -14.68
CA GLY A 160 -3.65 -19.85 -13.32
C GLY A 160 -2.62 -19.50 -12.23
N LYS A 161 -1.50 -18.84 -12.60
CA LYS A 161 -0.42 -18.50 -11.69
C LYS A 161 -0.87 -17.46 -10.67
N LYS A 162 -0.37 -17.55 -9.43
CA LYS A 162 -0.55 -16.49 -8.43
C LYS A 162 0.13 -15.20 -8.90
N GLY A 163 -0.45 -14.04 -8.56
CA GLY A 163 0.04 -12.72 -8.95
C GLY A 163 -0.98 -11.88 -9.70
N PHE A 164 -2.03 -12.52 -10.25
CA PHE A 164 -3.07 -11.81 -10.98
C PHE A 164 -3.72 -10.70 -10.17
N ALA A 165 -4.16 -11.00 -8.94
CA ALA A 165 -4.84 -10.02 -8.11
C ALA A 165 -3.91 -8.85 -7.72
N PHE A 166 -2.62 -9.12 -7.51
CA PHE A 166 -1.63 -8.09 -7.22
C PHE A 166 -1.47 -7.11 -8.39
N PHE A 167 -1.21 -7.60 -9.60
CA PHE A 167 -1.02 -6.74 -10.76
C PHE A 167 -2.32 -6.07 -11.23
N ALA A 168 -3.46 -6.77 -11.20
CA ALA A 168 -4.76 -6.19 -11.56
C ALA A 168 -5.14 -5.05 -10.61
N THR A 169 -4.90 -5.21 -9.31
CA THR A 169 -5.12 -4.15 -8.33
C THR A 169 -4.17 -2.98 -8.56
N GLY A 170 -2.89 -3.25 -8.79
CA GLY A 170 -1.91 -2.23 -9.13
C GLY A 170 -2.32 -1.44 -10.37
N PHE A 171 -2.69 -2.12 -11.45
CA PHE A 171 -3.15 -1.46 -12.68
C PHE A 171 -4.35 -0.55 -12.43
N ILE A 172 -5.43 -1.09 -11.86
CA ILE A 172 -6.69 -0.33 -11.66
C ILE A 172 -6.49 0.82 -10.68
N SER A 173 -5.83 0.60 -9.54
CA SER A 173 -5.66 1.63 -8.52
C SER A 173 -4.82 2.79 -9.01
N PHE A 174 -3.68 2.52 -9.63
CA PHE A 174 -2.79 3.58 -10.11
C PHE A 174 -3.31 4.26 -11.38
N LEU A 175 -4.09 3.58 -12.20
CA LEU A 175 -4.81 4.20 -13.32
C LEU A 175 -5.85 5.20 -12.82
N ILE A 176 -6.66 4.83 -11.84
CA ILE A 176 -7.66 5.73 -11.25
C ILE A 176 -6.98 6.91 -10.54
N LEU A 177 -5.92 6.66 -9.76
CA LEU A 177 -5.14 7.71 -9.12
C LEU A 177 -4.50 8.67 -10.13
N GLY A 178 -4.03 8.15 -11.27
CA GLY A 178 -3.50 8.98 -12.37
C GLY A 178 -4.56 9.90 -12.97
N ILE A 179 -5.77 9.37 -13.22
CA ILE A 179 -6.91 10.18 -13.71
C ILE A 179 -7.31 11.22 -12.67
N LEU A 180 -7.49 10.83 -11.40
CA LEU A 180 -7.83 11.75 -10.32
C LEU A 180 -6.74 12.80 -10.11
N GLY A 181 -5.46 12.43 -10.30
CA GLY A 181 -4.34 13.35 -10.24
C GLY A 181 -4.45 14.50 -11.23
N ILE A 182 -4.92 14.22 -12.45
CA ILE A 182 -5.17 15.25 -13.46
C ILE A 182 -6.36 16.12 -13.05
N VAL A 183 -7.47 15.50 -12.64
CA VAL A 183 -8.72 16.22 -12.28
C VAL A 183 -8.50 17.14 -11.06
N PHE A 184 -7.81 16.67 -10.04
CA PHE A 184 -7.55 17.44 -8.81
C PHE A 184 -6.28 18.28 -8.86
N LYS A 185 -5.60 18.34 -10.01
CA LYS A 185 -4.34 19.09 -10.20
C LYS A 185 -3.29 18.72 -9.13
N VAL A 186 -3.15 17.44 -8.88
CA VAL A 186 -2.09 16.90 -8.00
C VAL A 186 -0.73 17.19 -8.64
N ASN A 187 0.32 17.27 -7.82
CA ASN A 187 1.68 17.50 -8.30
C ASN A 187 2.02 16.56 -9.48
N LEU A 188 2.59 17.15 -10.55
CA LEU A 188 2.93 16.46 -11.80
C LEU A 188 3.76 15.17 -11.56
N ILE A 189 4.69 15.21 -10.60
CA ILE A 189 5.54 14.07 -10.24
C ILE A 189 4.69 12.86 -9.83
N TYR A 190 3.67 13.06 -9.00
CA TYR A 190 2.76 11.97 -8.60
C TYR A 190 1.96 11.44 -9.78
N SER A 191 1.44 12.34 -10.62
CA SER A 191 0.66 11.92 -11.79
C SER A 191 1.50 11.04 -12.72
N ILE A 192 2.73 11.42 -13.01
CA ILE A 192 3.66 10.62 -13.83
C ILE A 192 3.94 9.27 -13.15
N LEU A 193 4.21 9.28 -11.85
CA LEU A 193 4.51 8.06 -11.09
C LEU A 193 3.33 7.06 -11.10
N TYR A 194 2.10 7.55 -10.97
CA TYR A 194 0.89 6.72 -11.06
C TYR A 194 0.77 6.03 -12.44
N TRP A 195 1.00 6.76 -13.51
CA TRP A 195 0.96 6.20 -14.87
C TRP A 195 2.05 5.16 -15.10
N ILE A 196 3.27 5.40 -14.62
CA ILE A 196 4.39 4.44 -14.73
C ILE A 196 4.05 3.15 -13.98
N ILE A 197 3.56 3.23 -12.73
CA ILE A 197 3.23 2.04 -11.94
C ILE A 197 2.04 1.29 -12.57
N SER A 198 1.05 2.00 -13.11
CA SER A 198 -0.07 1.40 -13.82
C SER A 198 0.42 0.61 -15.05
N LEU A 199 1.31 1.18 -15.87
CA LEU A 199 1.90 0.50 -17.02
C LEU A 199 2.71 -0.74 -16.63
N ILE A 200 3.55 -0.64 -15.61
CA ILE A 200 4.33 -1.79 -15.09
C ILE A 200 3.38 -2.91 -14.65
N SER A 201 2.29 -2.55 -13.97
CA SER A 201 1.29 -3.53 -13.52
C SER A 201 0.55 -4.19 -14.70
N LEU A 202 0.25 -3.44 -15.75
CA LEU A 202 -0.36 -3.96 -16.98
C LEU A 202 0.57 -4.96 -17.70
N VAL A 203 1.86 -4.60 -17.82
CA VAL A 203 2.87 -5.51 -18.40
C VAL A 203 2.99 -6.78 -17.54
N GLY A 204 2.99 -6.65 -16.21
CA GLY A 204 2.99 -7.80 -15.31
C GLY A 204 1.80 -8.74 -15.51
N LEU A 205 0.60 -8.20 -15.76
CA LEU A 205 -0.58 -8.99 -16.12
C LEU A 205 -0.38 -9.75 -17.44
N GLY A 206 0.20 -9.11 -18.45
CA GLY A 206 0.47 -9.73 -19.75
C GLY A 206 1.50 -10.88 -19.66
N ILE A 207 2.51 -10.75 -18.80
CA ILE A 207 3.54 -11.79 -18.58
C ILE A 207 2.96 -13.02 -17.83
N LEU A 208 1.98 -12.81 -16.98
CA LEU A 208 1.35 -13.89 -16.21
C LEU A 208 0.26 -14.63 -16.98
N GLY A 209 -0.44 -13.96 -17.90
CA GLY A 209 -1.51 -14.54 -18.75
C GLY A 209 -0.95 -15.42 -19.82
#